data_2958a1e36c3ee13d43f5ac0dc2c839b3
#
_entry.id   2958a1e36c3ee13d43f5ac0dc2c839b3
#
_cell.length_a   1.000
_cell.length_b   1.000
_cell.length_c   1.000
_cell.angle_alpha   90.00
_cell.angle_beta   90.00
_cell.angle_gamma   90.00
#
_symmetry.space_group_name_H-M   'P 1'
#
loop_
_entity.id
_entity.type
_entity.pdbx_description
1 polymer ?
#
loop_
_entity_poly.entity_id
_entity_poly.type
_entity_poly.pdbx_seq_one_letter_code
_entity_poly.pdbx_strand_id
1 'polypeptide(L)'
;RDRSPSRGLGDVYKRQEHGVYIGKDGQLLEEIELPNQEYLADNLKSIQNFAETNTDLPVRMMLVPDAAGILGAKLPAMAEVENQTQLLSMVKKELGSSVEWIDAASALNKHRNEKIYYKTDHHWTSLGAFYAFQEAAPSLGIEGDISGKYVSYAVSNDFNGMLASKSGVYLSEKEQVDIYVPSDSDTDVIVDYVDEGKRTTSLFDSSKLDTKDQYDVFLGGDFSVVDIKTVSTESKRLLLIKDSFADCFVQFLTPYYREIVVVDPRYYSGTIEELLSSYRISEVLFLYSGNTFFTDNNISGVLTGE
;
A
#
# COMPACT_ATOMS: atom_id res chain seq x y z
N ARG A 1 -31.81 44.35 -4.09
CA ARG A 1 -31.18 43.47 -5.10
C ARG A 1 -29.85 43.01 -4.52
N ASP A 2 -29.89 41.91 -3.79
CA ASP A 2 -28.72 41.23 -3.28
C ASP A 2 -27.99 40.53 -4.43
N ARG A 3 -26.82 41.02 -4.73
CA ARG A 3 -25.86 40.29 -5.52
C ARG A 3 -24.97 39.52 -4.53
N SER A 4 -25.23 38.26 -4.40
CA SER A 4 -24.36 37.34 -3.67
C SER A 4 -23.10 37.10 -4.48
N PRO A 5 -21.91 37.59 -4.08
CA PRO A 5 -20.68 37.29 -4.76
C PRO A 5 -19.98 36.14 -3.97
N SER A 6 -20.28 34.91 -4.28
CA SER A 6 -19.44 33.81 -3.75
C SER A 6 -19.82 32.42 -4.23
N ARG A 7 -20.30 32.29 -5.46
CA ARG A 7 -20.53 30.96 -6.01
C ARG A 7 -19.25 30.18 -6.31
N GLY A 8 -18.10 30.84 -6.47
CA GLY A 8 -16.85 30.18 -6.81
C GLY A 8 -16.10 29.57 -5.62
N LEU A 9 -15.94 30.35 -4.56
CA LEU A 9 -15.20 29.90 -3.36
C LEU A 9 -16.02 28.91 -2.51
N GLY A 10 -17.33 29.12 -2.40
CA GLY A 10 -18.22 28.23 -1.67
C GLY A 10 -18.33 26.83 -2.29
N ASP A 11 -18.18 26.71 -3.60
CA ASP A 11 -18.24 25.40 -4.30
C ASP A 11 -16.93 24.64 -4.18
N VAL A 12 -15.78 25.31 -4.08
CA VAL A 12 -14.48 24.67 -3.80
C VAL A 12 -14.45 24.15 -2.36
N TYR A 13 -14.90 24.93 -1.39
CA TYR A 13 -15.00 24.50 0.01
C TYR A 13 -16.04 23.41 0.24
N LYS A 14 -17.11 23.37 -0.55
CA LYS A 14 -18.12 22.29 -0.48
C LYS A 14 -17.67 20.97 -1.10
N ARG A 15 -16.55 20.95 -1.85
CA ARG A 15 -16.02 19.76 -2.50
C ARG A 15 -14.85 19.14 -1.77
N GLN A 16 -14.48 19.70 -0.62
CA GLN A 16 -13.47 19.12 0.29
C GLN A 16 -14.04 19.12 1.70
N GLU A 17 -14.06 17.96 2.32
CA GLU A 17 -14.52 17.76 3.70
C GLU A 17 -13.50 16.92 4.46
N HIS A 18 -12.93 17.49 5.53
CA HIS A 18 -11.93 16.82 6.38
C HIS A 18 -10.74 16.20 5.61
N GLY A 19 -10.19 16.92 4.63
CA GLY A 19 -9.08 16.43 3.80
C GLY A 19 -9.50 15.43 2.72
N VAL A 20 -10.80 15.34 2.42
CA VAL A 20 -11.35 14.49 1.37
C VAL A 20 -11.99 15.34 0.29
N TYR A 21 -11.54 15.17 -0.96
CA TYR A 21 -12.19 15.78 -2.12
C TYR A 21 -13.37 14.93 -2.56
N ILE A 22 -14.49 15.59 -2.85
CA ILE A 22 -15.65 14.98 -3.48
C ILE A 22 -15.50 15.17 -4.99
N GLY A 23 -14.98 14.16 -5.64
CA GLY A 23 -14.65 14.18 -7.06
C GLY A 23 -15.80 13.81 -7.98
N LYS A 24 -15.48 13.64 -9.25
CA LYS A 24 -16.42 13.23 -10.29
C LYS A 24 -16.78 11.75 -10.15
N ASP A 25 -17.98 11.40 -10.61
CA ASP A 25 -18.49 10.02 -10.66
C ASP A 25 -18.47 9.30 -9.28
N GLY A 26 -18.68 10.04 -8.20
CA GLY A 26 -18.70 9.51 -6.84
C GLY A 26 -17.32 9.18 -6.28
N GLN A 27 -16.24 9.54 -6.99
CA GLN A 27 -14.88 9.29 -6.52
C GLN A 27 -14.53 10.23 -5.36
N LEU A 28 -14.33 9.67 -4.19
CA LEU A 28 -13.72 10.39 -3.06
C LEU A 28 -12.20 10.23 -3.16
N LEU A 29 -11.49 11.30 -2.85
CA LEU A 29 -10.04 11.37 -3.01
C LEU A 29 -9.43 12.01 -1.76
N GLU A 30 -8.46 11.32 -1.19
CA GLU A 30 -7.70 11.87 -0.07
C GLU A 30 -6.75 12.97 -0.55
N GLU A 31 -6.59 13.99 0.26
CA GLU A 31 -5.62 15.05 0.01
C GLU A 31 -4.19 14.49 -0.12
N ILE A 32 -3.41 15.04 -1.04
CA ILE A 32 -1.99 14.71 -1.15
C ILE A 32 -1.22 15.49 -0.10
N GLU A 33 -0.52 14.77 0.76
CA GLU A 33 0.27 15.35 1.84
C GLU A 33 1.59 15.92 1.33
N LEU A 34 1.94 17.11 1.83
CA LEU A 34 3.28 17.65 1.68
C LEU A 34 4.28 16.83 2.51
N PRO A 35 5.49 16.57 1.99
CA PRO A 35 6.51 15.90 2.77
C PRO A 35 6.86 16.68 4.03
N ASN A 36 6.97 15.98 5.17
CA ASN A 36 7.70 16.49 6.30
C ASN A 36 9.19 16.37 5.98
N GLN A 37 9.86 17.48 5.73
CA GLN A 37 11.22 17.50 5.19
C GLN A 37 12.25 16.86 6.14
N GLU A 38 12.09 17.04 7.44
CA GLU A 38 12.99 16.44 8.44
C GLU A 38 12.83 14.92 8.48
N TYR A 39 11.61 14.42 8.58
CA TYR A 39 11.32 12.99 8.60
C TYR A 39 11.75 12.32 7.29
N LEU A 40 11.46 12.96 6.16
CA LEU A 40 11.83 12.43 4.85
C LEU A 40 13.36 12.33 4.71
N ALA A 41 14.10 13.36 5.10
CA ALA A 41 15.56 13.36 5.05
C ALA A 41 16.16 12.24 5.92
N ASP A 42 15.66 12.07 7.14
CA ASP A 42 16.11 11.02 8.05
C ASP A 42 15.81 9.62 7.50
N ASN A 43 14.61 9.41 6.98
CA ASN A 43 14.20 8.14 6.43
C ASN A 43 15.01 7.77 5.17
N LEU A 44 15.20 8.72 4.26
CA LEU A 44 16.00 8.46 3.04
C LEU A 44 17.46 8.13 3.37
N LYS A 45 18.06 8.87 4.30
CA LYS A 45 19.42 8.59 4.76
C LYS A 45 19.54 7.22 5.39
N SER A 46 18.59 6.85 6.24
CA SER A 46 18.56 5.55 6.91
C SER A 46 18.38 4.40 5.93
N ILE A 47 17.51 4.57 4.94
CA ILE A 47 17.29 3.56 3.89
C ILE A 47 18.55 3.38 3.04
N GLN A 48 19.20 4.47 2.61
CA GLN A 48 20.45 4.40 1.86
C GLN A 48 21.56 3.70 2.67
N ASN A 49 21.75 4.09 3.92
CA ASN A 49 22.74 3.47 4.78
C ASN A 49 22.46 1.98 4.98
N PHE A 50 21.21 1.61 5.16
CA PHE A 50 20.79 0.22 5.29
C PHE A 50 21.15 -0.60 4.04
N ALA A 51 20.82 -0.10 2.85
CA ALA A 51 21.12 -0.77 1.59
C ALA A 51 22.63 -0.87 1.34
N GLU A 52 23.39 0.18 1.62
CA GLU A 52 24.84 0.24 1.44
C GLU A 52 25.60 -0.65 2.44
N THR A 53 25.04 -0.82 3.64
CA THR A 53 25.63 -1.69 4.68
C THR A 53 25.35 -3.17 4.40
N ASN A 54 24.22 -3.49 3.79
CA ASN A 54 23.77 -4.85 3.49
C ASN A 54 23.86 -5.15 2.00
N THR A 55 25.05 -5.05 1.42
CA THR A 55 25.27 -5.16 -0.04
C THR A 55 24.89 -6.50 -0.64
N ASP A 56 24.90 -7.57 0.16
CA ASP A 56 24.51 -8.92 -0.27
C ASP A 56 22.97 -9.14 -0.22
N LEU A 57 22.25 -8.16 0.31
CA LEU A 57 20.82 -8.21 0.49
C LEU A 57 20.14 -7.32 -0.57
N PRO A 58 19.36 -7.89 -1.53
CA PRO A 58 18.56 -7.07 -2.43
C PRO A 58 17.58 -6.22 -1.64
N VAL A 59 17.62 -4.91 -1.86
CA VAL A 59 16.73 -3.93 -1.24
C VAL A 59 15.97 -3.21 -2.33
N ARG A 60 14.65 -3.30 -2.26
CA ARG A 60 13.75 -2.71 -3.26
C ARG A 60 12.77 -1.77 -2.61
N MET A 61 12.31 -0.79 -3.37
CA MET A 61 11.34 0.20 -2.96
C MET A 61 10.20 0.27 -3.96
N MET A 62 8.98 0.13 -3.46
CA MET A 62 7.77 0.45 -4.20
C MET A 62 6.99 1.51 -3.45
N LEU A 63 6.93 2.72 -3.99
CA LEU A 63 6.04 3.77 -3.50
C LEU A 63 4.81 3.85 -4.40
N VAL A 64 3.65 3.66 -3.81
CA VAL A 64 2.37 3.64 -4.51
C VAL A 64 1.76 5.04 -4.46
N PRO A 65 1.47 5.66 -5.62
CA PRO A 65 0.75 6.93 -5.62
C PRO A 65 -0.60 6.78 -4.94
N ASP A 66 -1.00 7.78 -4.18
CA ASP A 66 -2.37 7.89 -3.70
C ASP A 66 -3.33 8.19 -4.86
N ALA A 67 -4.61 7.91 -4.68
CA ALA A 67 -5.59 7.97 -5.77
C ALA A 67 -5.58 9.31 -6.51
N ALA A 68 -5.46 10.43 -5.80
CA ALA A 68 -5.41 11.76 -6.40
C ALA A 68 -4.18 11.97 -7.33
N GLY A 69 -3.10 11.23 -7.11
CA GLY A 69 -1.91 11.26 -7.97
C GLY A 69 -2.09 10.54 -9.31
N ILE A 70 -3.02 9.61 -9.39
CA ILE A 70 -3.33 8.83 -10.61
C ILE A 70 -4.65 9.26 -11.23
N LEU A 71 -5.68 9.50 -10.41
CA LEU A 71 -7.03 9.85 -10.84
C LEU A 71 -7.24 11.37 -10.85
N GLY A 72 -6.24 12.14 -11.24
CA GLY A 72 -6.32 13.61 -11.25
C GLY A 72 -7.48 14.16 -12.06
N ALA A 73 -7.92 13.47 -13.11
CA ALA A 73 -9.09 13.84 -13.91
C ALA A 73 -10.41 13.77 -13.13
N LYS A 74 -10.45 13.05 -12.01
CA LYS A 74 -11.62 12.94 -11.13
C LYS A 74 -11.68 14.06 -10.08
N LEU A 75 -10.61 14.79 -9.85
CA LEU A 75 -10.60 15.90 -8.92
C LEU A 75 -11.60 16.97 -9.26
N PRO A 76 -12.15 17.69 -8.26
CA PRO A 76 -13.00 18.84 -8.52
C PRO A 76 -12.26 19.89 -9.35
N ALA A 77 -13.02 20.61 -10.19
CA ALA A 77 -12.46 21.75 -10.93
C ALA A 77 -11.84 22.75 -9.93
N MET A 78 -10.66 23.26 -10.25
CA MET A 78 -9.90 24.21 -9.44
C MET A 78 -9.36 23.64 -8.10
N ALA A 79 -9.37 22.33 -7.89
CA ALA A 79 -8.67 21.73 -6.76
C ALA A 79 -7.17 21.92 -6.96
N GLU A 80 -6.51 22.50 -5.98
CA GLU A 80 -5.05 22.59 -5.92
C GLU A 80 -4.51 21.38 -5.18
N VAL A 81 -3.78 20.53 -5.91
CA VAL A 81 -3.24 19.27 -5.39
C VAL A 81 -1.76 19.20 -5.70
N GLU A 82 -0.96 18.81 -4.72
CA GLU A 82 0.47 18.59 -4.89
C GLU A 82 0.76 17.53 -5.96
N ASN A 83 1.80 17.72 -6.74
CA ASN A 83 2.25 16.76 -7.74
C ASN A 83 3.01 15.61 -7.07
N GLN A 84 2.28 14.62 -6.59
CA GLN A 84 2.86 13.48 -5.89
C GLN A 84 3.79 12.64 -6.79
N THR A 85 3.47 12.50 -8.06
CA THR A 85 4.31 11.74 -8.99
C THR A 85 5.71 12.37 -9.11
N GLN A 86 5.80 13.70 -9.10
CA GLN A 86 7.07 14.40 -9.09
C GLN A 86 7.83 14.19 -7.76
N LEU A 87 7.12 14.20 -6.64
CA LEU A 87 7.70 13.91 -5.32
C LEU A 87 8.26 12.48 -5.25
N LEU A 88 7.54 11.51 -5.80
CA LEU A 88 8.02 10.11 -5.87
C LEU A 88 9.27 9.99 -6.74
N SER A 89 9.33 10.69 -7.87
CA SER A 89 10.51 10.71 -8.74
C SER A 89 11.73 11.31 -8.04
N MET A 90 11.52 12.30 -7.19
CA MET A 90 12.58 12.88 -6.35
C MET A 90 13.14 11.86 -5.36
N VAL A 91 12.29 11.08 -4.71
CA VAL A 91 12.71 10.01 -3.80
C VAL A 91 13.55 8.97 -4.52
N LYS A 92 13.11 8.52 -5.70
CA LYS A 92 13.85 7.58 -6.54
C LYS A 92 15.26 8.08 -6.83
N LYS A 93 15.39 9.34 -7.22
CA LYS A 93 16.67 9.98 -7.52
C LYS A 93 17.58 10.05 -6.29
N GLU A 94 17.02 10.44 -5.13
CA GLU A 94 17.78 10.55 -3.88
C GLU A 94 18.29 9.19 -3.39
N LEU A 95 17.49 8.11 -3.52
CA LEU A 95 17.91 6.77 -3.10
C LEU A 95 19.01 6.19 -4.00
N GLY A 96 19.05 6.57 -5.27
CA GLY A 96 20.10 6.14 -6.20
C GLY A 96 20.03 4.64 -6.52
N SER A 97 21.20 4.07 -6.86
CA SER A 97 21.29 2.69 -7.36
C SER A 97 21.37 1.61 -6.30
N SER A 98 21.60 1.97 -5.03
CA SER A 98 21.67 0.99 -3.93
C SER A 98 20.31 0.40 -3.56
N VAL A 99 19.23 1.08 -3.94
CA VAL A 99 17.84 0.63 -3.77
C VAL A 99 17.22 0.47 -5.15
N GLU A 100 16.76 -0.72 -5.47
CA GLU A 100 16.06 -0.98 -6.73
C GLU A 100 14.64 -0.41 -6.67
N TRP A 101 14.30 0.44 -7.63
CA TRP A 101 13.00 1.09 -7.69
C TRP A 101 12.02 0.28 -8.52
N ILE A 102 10.83 0.02 -7.98
CA ILE A 102 9.71 -0.59 -8.68
C ILE A 102 8.69 0.50 -9.00
N ASP A 103 8.39 0.72 -10.28
CA ASP A 103 7.57 1.81 -10.76
C ASP A 103 6.08 1.47 -10.74
N ALA A 104 5.47 1.50 -9.56
CA ALA A 104 4.04 1.30 -9.41
C ALA A 104 3.22 2.39 -10.11
N ALA A 105 3.73 3.63 -10.14
CA ALA A 105 3.03 4.76 -10.76
C ALA A 105 2.76 4.51 -12.26
N SER A 106 3.75 3.98 -12.98
CA SER A 106 3.61 3.66 -14.40
C SER A 106 2.51 2.61 -14.63
N ALA A 107 2.51 1.53 -13.86
CA ALA A 107 1.52 0.48 -13.96
C ALA A 107 0.10 0.99 -13.65
N LEU A 108 -0.06 1.76 -12.59
CA LEU A 108 -1.35 2.30 -12.20
C LEU A 108 -1.86 3.36 -13.19
N ASN A 109 -1.00 4.21 -13.70
CA ASN A 109 -1.36 5.19 -14.73
C ASN A 109 -1.87 4.54 -16.01
N LYS A 110 -1.25 3.45 -16.43
CA LYS A 110 -1.66 2.67 -17.60
C LYS A 110 -3.08 2.14 -17.47
N HIS A 111 -3.50 1.82 -16.24
CA HIS A 111 -4.80 1.23 -15.92
C HIS A 111 -5.75 2.19 -15.21
N ARG A 112 -5.51 3.50 -15.29
CA ARG A 112 -6.27 4.52 -14.53
C ARG A 112 -7.77 4.58 -14.84
N ASN A 113 -8.20 4.02 -15.96
CA ASN A 113 -9.61 3.96 -16.34
C ASN A 113 -10.33 2.71 -15.80
N GLU A 114 -9.60 1.82 -15.15
CA GLU A 114 -10.13 0.64 -14.50
C GLU A 114 -10.33 0.91 -13.00
N LYS A 115 -10.99 -0.01 -12.31
CA LYS A 115 -11.28 0.13 -10.88
C LYS A 115 -10.07 -0.26 -10.03
N ILE A 116 -9.03 0.58 -10.04
CA ILE A 116 -7.76 0.34 -9.36
C ILE A 116 -7.65 1.01 -7.98
N TYR A 117 -8.54 1.93 -7.66
CA TYR A 117 -8.73 2.52 -6.33
C TYR A 117 -10.18 2.44 -5.93
N TYR A 118 -10.44 2.29 -4.63
CA TYR A 118 -11.81 2.43 -4.12
C TYR A 118 -12.28 3.87 -4.26
N LYS A 119 -13.60 4.04 -4.45
CA LYS A 119 -14.21 5.38 -4.44
C LYS A 119 -14.41 5.93 -3.03
N THR A 120 -14.63 5.05 -2.06
CA THR A 120 -15.01 5.41 -0.69
C THR A 120 -13.89 5.17 0.32
N ASP A 121 -12.76 4.63 -0.13
CA ASP A 121 -11.62 4.31 0.72
C ASP A 121 -10.31 4.78 0.09
N HIS A 122 -9.31 5.09 0.90
CA HIS A 122 -8.04 5.63 0.40
C HIS A 122 -7.12 4.58 -0.21
N HIS A 123 -7.42 3.30 -0.04
CA HIS A 123 -6.58 2.23 -0.57
C HIS A 123 -6.84 1.94 -2.05
N TRP A 124 -5.85 1.33 -2.68
CA TRP A 124 -6.06 0.66 -3.95
C TRP A 124 -6.95 -0.57 -3.79
N THR A 125 -7.55 -1.01 -4.90
CA THR A 125 -8.25 -2.30 -4.96
C THR A 125 -7.25 -3.44 -5.15
N SER A 126 -7.70 -4.68 -4.96
CA SER A 126 -6.89 -5.85 -5.32
C SER A 126 -6.45 -5.84 -6.79
N LEU A 127 -7.28 -5.33 -7.69
CA LEU A 127 -6.91 -5.17 -9.10
C LEU A 127 -5.74 -4.19 -9.27
N GLY A 128 -5.79 -3.05 -8.60
CA GLY A 128 -4.69 -2.08 -8.61
C GLY A 128 -3.40 -2.69 -8.06
N ALA A 129 -3.48 -3.37 -6.92
CA ALA A 129 -2.37 -4.08 -6.32
C ALA A 129 -1.81 -5.16 -7.25
N PHE A 130 -2.67 -5.86 -7.99
CA PHE A 130 -2.26 -6.87 -8.96
C PHE A 130 -1.46 -6.29 -10.13
N TYR A 131 -1.88 -5.16 -10.68
CA TYR A 131 -1.09 -4.47 -11.72
C TYR A 131 0.27 -4.03 -11.21
N ALA A 132 0.35 -3.52 -10.00
CA ALA A 132 1.63 -3.19 -9.37
C ALA A 132 2.50 -4.43 -9.12
N PHE A 133 1.89 -5.55 -8.74
CA PHE A 133 2.59 -6.83 -8.60
C PHE A 133 3.14 -7.35 -9.94
N GLN A 134 2.39 -7.24 -11.01
CA GLN A 134 2.88 -7.60 -12.36
C GLN A 134 4.08 -6.74 -12.75
N GLU A 135 4.08 -5.44 -12.43
CA GLU A 135 5.24 -4.55 -12.65
C GLU A 135 6.44 -4.97 -11.79
N ALA A 136 6.19 -5.36 -10.54
CA ALA A 136 7.23 -5.80 -9.61
C ALA A 136 7.84 -7.17 -9.95
N ALA A 137 7.10 -8.03 -10.61
CA ALA A 137 7.44 -9.44 -10.78
C ALA A 137 8.85 -9.68 -11.36
N PRO A 138 9.28 -9.02 -12.44
CA PRO A 138 10.65 -9.20 -12.96
C PRO A 138 11.73 -8.81 -11.93
N SER A 139 11.55 -7.72 -11.22
CA SER A 139 12.47 -7.28 -10.15
C SER A 139 12.56 -8.28 -9.00
N LEU A 140 11.45 -8.97 -8.70
CA LEU A 140 11.39 -10.00 -7.67
C LEU A 140 11.90 -11.37 -8.16
N GLY A 141 12.39 -11.46 -9.39
CA GLY A 141 12.85 -12.72 -9.99
C GLY A 141 11.75 -13.68 -10.38
N ILE A 142 10.53 -13.19 -10.55
CA ILE A 142 9.37 -13.96 -10.99
C ILE A 142 9.32 -13.91 -12.50
N GLU A 143 9.46 -15.07 -13.13
CA GLU A 143 9.52 -15.23 -14.58
C GLU A 143 8.17 -15.60 -15.17
N GLY A 144 7.98 -15.24 -16.45
CA GLY A 144 6.82 -15.59 -17.22
C GLY A 144 5.62 -14.66 -17.03
N ASP A 145 4.53 -15.00 -17.69
CA ASP A 145 3.28 -14.25 -17.61
C ASP A 145 2.46 -14.75 -16.41
N ILE A 146 2.24 -13.86 -15.45
CA ILE A 146 1.47 -14.14 -14.23
C ILE A 146 0.03 -13.66 -14.31
N SER A 147 -0.40 -13.04 -15.41
CA SER A 147 -1.74 -12.43 -15.55
C SER A 147 -2.88 -13.41 -15.35
N GLY A 148 -2.70 -14.68 -15.76
CA GLY A 148 -3.69 -15.74 -15.63
C GLY A 148 -3.48 -16.67 -14.42
N LYS A 149 -2.57 -16.36 -13.52
CA LYS A 149 -2.18 -17.25 -12.42
C LYS A 149 -3.03 -17.12 -11.16
N TYR A 150 -3.99 -16.21 -11.16
CA TYR A 150 -4.86 -15.95 -10.01
C TYR A 150 -6.32 -15.94 -10.42
N VAL A 151 -7.18 -16.32 -9.48
CA VAL A 151 -8.63 -16.21 -9.60
C VAL A 151 -9.11 -15.19 -8.58
N SER A 152 -9.93 -14.25 -9.01
CA SER A 152 -10.54 -13.26 -8.11
C SER A 152 -11.92 -13.69 -7.63
N TYR A 153 -12.22 -13.40 -6.38
CA TYR A 153 -13.51 -13.68 -5.75
C TYR A 153 -14.03 -12.42 -5.09
N ALA A 154 -15.29 -12.08 -5.36
CA ALA A 154 -15.98 -11.04 -4.62
C ALA A 154 -16.34 -11.56 -3.23
N VAL A 155 -15.82 -10.93 -2.18
CA VAL A 155 -16.11 -11.31 -0.79
C VAL A 155 -17.03 -10.34 -0.07
N SER A 156 -17.26 -9.16 -0.65
CA SER A 156 -18.20 -8.15 -0.17
C SER A 156 -18.73 -7.31 -1.31
N ASN A 157 -19.98 -6.87 -1.19
CA ASN A 157 -20.66 -5.94 -2.11
C ASN A 157 -21.21 -4.71 -1.37
N ASP A 158 -20.82 -4.49 -0.11
CA ASP A 158 -21.43 -3.46 0.72
C ASP A 158 -20.40 -2.56 1.40
N PHE A 159 -19.24 -2.39 0.77
CA PHE A 159 -18.16 -1.58 1.32
C PHE A 159 -18.37 -0.08 1.10
N ASN A 160 -18.37 0.68 2.19
CA ASN A 160 -18.12 2.11 2.25
C ASN A 160 -16.95 2.33 3.20
N GLY A 161 -15.86 2.86 2.67
CA GLY A 161 -14.60 2.94 3.40
C GLY A 161 -14.41 4.19 4.24
N MET A 162 -13.16 4.41 4.63
CA MET A 162 -12.77 5.48 5.54
C MET A 162 -13.02 6.87 4.96
N LEU A 163 -12.90 7.08 3.64
CA LEU A 163 -13.17 8.38 3.03
C LEU A 163 -14.65 8.76 3.12
N ALA A 164 -15.55 7.78 3.00
CA ALA A 164 -16.97 8.01 3.24
C ALA A 164 -17.24 8.40 4.70
N SER A 165 -16.62 7.72 5.64
CA SER A 165 -16.75 8.03 7.07
C SER A 165 -16.19 9.41 7.41
N LYS A 166 -15.03 9.79 6.87
CA LYS A 166 -14.40 11.11 7.10
C LYS A 166 -15.18 12.26 6.50
N SER A 167 -15.69 12.08 5.29
CA SER A 167 -16.41 13.13 4.56
C SER A 167 -17.90 13.22 4.88
N GLY A 168 -18.47 12.14 5.42
CA GLY A 168 -19.92 12.00 5.57
C GLY A 168 -20.66 11.74 4.27
N VAL A 169 -19.93 11.49 3.18
CA VAL A 169 -20.50 11.22 1.85
C VAL A 169 -20.48 9.71 1.59
N TYR A 170 -21.66 9.12 1.52
CA TYR A 170 -21.84 7.69 1.26
C TYR A 170 -22.43 7.49 -0.12
N LEU A 171 -21.91 6.49 -0.85
CA LEU A 171 -22.49 6.11 -2.13
C LEU A 171 -23.76 5.29 -1.94
N SER A 172 -24.74 5.51 -2.81
CA SER A 172 -25.97 4.70 -2.87
C SER A 172 -25.66 3.27 -3.30
N GLU A 173 -24.74 3.10 -4.25
CA GLU A 173 -24.18 1.83 -4.65
C GLU A 173 -22.86 1.63 -3.89
N LYS A 174 -22.82 0.65 -2.99
CA LYS A 174 -21.64 0.30 -2.23
C LYS A 174 -20.64 -0.44 -3.10
N GLU A 175 -19.40 -0.48 -2.65
CA GLU A 175 -18.31 -1.06 -3.43
C GLU A 175 -18.11 -2.55 -3.15
N GLN A 176 -17.53 -3.23 -4.14
CA GLN A 176 -17.14 -4.62 -4.05
C GLN A 176 -15.71 -4.73 -3.55
N VAL A 177 -15.47 -5.66 -2.63
CA VAL A 177 -14.12 -6.06 -2.21
C VAL A 177 -13.82 -7.43 -2.80
N ASP A 178 -12.70 -7.53 -3.53
CA ASP A 178 -12.23 -8.77 -4.13
C ASP A 178 -10.96 -9.27 -3.46
N ILE A 179 -10.84 -10.58 -3.34
CA ILE A 179 -9.58 -11.25 -3.02
C ILE A 179 -9.09 -12.03 -4.23
N TYR A 180 -7.78 -12.25 -4.30
CA TYR A 180 -7.12 -13.04 -5.35
C TYR A 180 -6.50 -14.29 -4.73
N VAL A 181 -6.70 -15.42 -5.38
CA VAL A 181 -6.18 -16.72 -4.93
C VAL A 181 -5.38 -17.33 -6.07
N PRO A 182 -4.15 -17.83 -5.83
CA PRO A 182 -3.38 -18.55 -6.85
C PRO A 182 -4.15 -19.75 -7.37
N SER A 183 -4.19 -19.92 -8.69
CA SER A 183 -4.94 -21.00 -9.34
C SER A 183 -4.16 -22.31 -9.46
N ASP A 184 -2.82 -22.22 -9.59
CA ASP A 184 -1.94 -23.35 -9.89
C ASP A 184 -1.00 -23.74 -8.75
N SER A 185 -1.14 -23.10 -7.58
CA SER A 185 -0.26 -23.29 -6.42
C SER A 185 -1.05 -23.72 -5.21
N ASP A 186 -0.43 -24.50 -4.34
CA ASP A 186 -0.96 -24.76 -3.01
C ASP A 186 -0.98 -23.42 -2.23
N THR A 187 -2.11 -23.11 -1.64
CA THR A 187 -2.36 -21.86 -0.92
C THR A 187 -2.27 -21.99 0.60
N ASP A 188 -1.86 -23.16 1.09
CA ASP A 188 -1.72 -23.36 2.52
C ASP A 188 -0.67 -22.43 3.10
N VAL A 189 -1.05 -21.75 4.18
CA VAL A 189 -0.19 -20.83 4.90
C VAL A 189 -0.36 -21.01 6.40
N ILE A 190 0.67 -20.64 7.15
CA ILE A 190 0.59 -20.40 8.58
C ILE A 190 0.93 -18.94 8.81
N VAL A 191 0.02 -18.20 9.41
CA VAL A 191 0.14 -16.78 9.68
C VAL A 191 0.26 -16.57 11.19
N ASP A 192 1.45 -16.17 11.63
CA ASP A 192 1.72 -15.84 13.03
C ASP A 192 1.70 -14.32 13.24
N TYR A 193 0.78 -13.86 14.05
CA TYR A 193 0.74 -12.48 14.55
C TYR A 193 1.62 -12.44 15.81
N VAL A 194 2.89 -12.08 15.62
CA VAL A 194 3.96 -12.38 16.59
C VAL A 194 3.69 -11.76 17.96
N ASP A 195 3.36 -10.47 18.01
CA ASP A 195 3.16 -9.77 19.28
C ASP A 195 1.79 -10.06 19.91
N GLU A 196 0.80 -10.50 19.13
CA GLU A 196 -0.54 -10.87 19.60
C GLU A 196 -0.60 -12.33 20.08
N GLY A 197 0.41 -13.14 19.84
CA GLY A 197 0.40 -14.56 20.15
C GLY A 197 -0.73 -15.33 19.46
N LYS A 198 -1.17 -14.87 18.31
CA LYS A 198 -2.27 -15.42 17.50
C LYS A 198 -1.73 -16.09 16.26
N ARG A 199 -2.32 -17.22 15.88
CA ARG A 199 -1.99 -17.95 14.67
C ARG A 199 -3.25 -18.26 13.87
N THR A 200 -3.17 -18.09 12.55
CA THR A 200 -4.24 -18.45 11.62
C THR A 200 -3.69 -19.26 10.45
N THR A 201 -4.58 -19.84 9.64
CA THR A 201 -4.23 -20.59 8.44
C THR A 201 -4.72 -19.91 7.15
N SER A 202 -5.05 -18.63 7.22
CA SER A 202 -5.50 -17.84 6.09
C SER A 202 -4.87 -16.45 6.13
N LEU A 203 -4.57 -15.89 4.95
CA LEU A 203 -4.19 -14.50 4.78
C LEU A 203 -5.36 -13.53 5.01
N PHE A 204 -6.59 -14.03 4.94
CA PHE A 204 -7.80 -13.23 4.95
C PHE A 204 -8.55 -13.43 6.27
N ASP A 205 -8.97 -12.33 6.88
CA ASP A 205 -9.82 -12.33 8.07
C ASP A 205 -11.25 -11.97 7.67
N SER A 206 -12.09 -12.97 7.45
CA SER A 206 -13.47 -12.78 7.01
C SER A 206 -14.34 -12.05 8.05
N SER A 207 -13.95 -12.04 9.33
CA SER A 207 -14.69 -11.32 10.38
C SER A 207 -14.68 -9.79 10.13
N LYS A 208 -13.68 -9.29 9.44
CA LYS A 208 -13.56 -7.85 9.10
C LYS A 208 -14.61 -7.41 8.07
N LEU A 209 -15.16 -8.33 7.29
CA LEU A 209 -16.23 -8.04 6.34
C LEU A 209 -17.55 -7.66 7.01
N ASP A 210 -17.72 -8.02 8.28
CA ASP A 210 -18.87 -7.65 9.12
C ASP A 210 -18.68 -6.29 9.81
N THR A 211 -17.58 -5.60 9.54
CA THR A 211 -17.25 -4.28 10.07
C THR A 211 -17.29 -3.23 8.97
N LYS A 212 -17.19 -1.95 9.36
CA LYS A 212 -17.03 -0.86 8.39
C LYS A 212 -15.64 -0.82 7.75
N ASP A 213 -14.63 -1.40 8.39
CA ASP A 213 -13.24 -1.41 7.94
C ASP A 213 -12.95 -2.71 7.17
N GLN A 214 -13.70 -2.96 6.09
CA GLN A 214 -13.64 -4.22 5.35
C GLN A 214 -12.32 -4.45 4.60
N TYR A 215 -11.54 -3.39 4.33
CA TYR A 215 -10.19 -3.54 3.81
C TYR A 215 -9.30 -4.38 4.74
N ASP A 216 -9.59 -4.41 6.02
CA ASP A 216 -8.87 -5.24 7.00
C ASP A 216 -9.10 -6.75 6.82
N VAL A 217 -9.92 -7.17 5.85
CA VAL A 217 -9.94 -8.57 5.41
C VAL A 217 -8.55 -9.03 4.98
N PHE A 218 -7.74 -8.13 4.46
CA PHE A 218 -6.35 -8.39 4.13
C PHE A 218 -5.49 -8.39 5.39
N LEU A 219 -4.95 -9.53 5.77
CA LEU A 219 -4.11 -9.79 6.95
C LEU A 219 -4.77 -9.50 8.32
N GLY A 220 -6.05 -9.17 8.35
CA GLY A 220 -6.73 -8.76 9.59
C GLY A 220 -6.44 -7.32 10.01
N GLY A 221 -5.78 -6.54 9.18
CA GLY A 221 -5.34 -5.16 9.43
C GLY A 221 -3.84 -5.01 9.64
N ASP A 222 -3.45 -3.99 10.40
CA ASP A 222 -2.06 -3.63 10.62
C ASP A 222 -1.56 -4.10 11.98
N PHE A 223 -0.43 -4.79 11.98
CA PHE A 223 0.22 -5.33 13.17
C PHE A 223 1.72 -5.02 13.13
N SER A 224 2.40 -5.14 14.27
CA SER A 224 3.84 -4.90 14.35
C SER A 224 4.63 -5.85 13.46
N VAL A 225 4.45 -7.16 13.65
CA VAL A 225 5.09 -8.22 12.85
C VAL A 225 4.10 -9.34 12.58
N VAL A 226 3.97 -9.69 11.31
CA VAL A 226 3.21 -10.87 10.87
C VAL A 226 4.15 -11.78 10.09
N ASP A 227 4.33 -13.00 10.58
CA ASP A 227 5.19 -14.01 9.96
C ASP A 227 4.32 -15.01 9.18
N ILE A 228 4.50 -15.04 7.87
CA ILE A 228 3.73 -15.89 6.96
C ILE A 228 4.65 -16.97 6.41
N LYS A 229 4.37 -18.23 6.76
CA LYS A 229 5.02 -19.41 6.21
C LYS A 229 4.15 -20.03 5.14
N THR A 230 4.74 -20.33 4.00
CA THR A 230 4.06 -20.90 2.86
C THR A 230 4.57 -22.31 2.56
N VAL A 231 3.94 -22.98 1.61
CA VAL A 231 4.40 -24.26 1.05
C VAL A 231 5.13 -24.09 -0.28
N SER A 232 5.55 -22.86 -0.60
CA SER A 232 6.34 -22.60 -1.80
C SER A 232 7.63 -23.41 -1.82
N THR A 233 8.01 -23.91 -2.99
CA THR A 233 9.30 -24.58 -3.21
C THR A 233 10.47 -23.61 -3.32
N GLU A 234 10.19 -22.31 -3.45
CA GLU A 234 11.20 -21.25 -3.43
C GLU A 234 11.88 -21.16 -2.08
N SER A 235 13.18 -20.88 -2.08
CA SER A 235 13.96 -20.73 -0.84
C SER A 235 13.96 -19.31 -0.29
N LYS A 236 13.46 -18.35 -1.04
CA LYS A 236 13.50 -16.92 -0.70
C LYS A 236 12.64 -16.58 0.53
N ARG A 237 13.16 -15.71 1.36
CA ARG A 237 12.49 -15.15 2.53
C ARG A 237 12.47 -13.64 2.44
N LEU A 238 11.28 -13.08 2.30
CA LEU A 238 11.06 -11.64 2.12
C LEU A 238 10.79 -10.97 3.45
N LEU A 239 11.46 -9.85 3.70
CA LEU A 239 11.04 -8.86 4.69
C LEU A 239 10.30 -7.74 3.96
N LEU A 240 9.02 -7.58 4.26
CA LEU A 240 8.16 -6.54 3.72
C LEU A 240 7.97 -5.45 4.78
N ILE A 241 8.61 -4.32 4.57
CA ILE A 241 8.51 -3.12 5.44
C ILE A 241 7.44 -2.22 4.81
N LYS A 242 6.38 -1.92 5.55
CA LYS A 242 5.14 -1.50 4.90
C LYS A 242 4.27 -0.53 5.70
N ASP A 243 3.35 0.11 4.97
CA ASP A 243 2.11 0.66 5.49
C ASP A 243 0.92 -0.25 5.10
N SER A 244 -0.31 0.22 5.34
CA SER A 244 -1.53 -0.57 5.11
C SER A 244 -1.79 -0.91 3.63
N PHE A 245 -1.18 -0.20 2.67
CA PHE A 245 -1.33 -0.55 1.24
C PHE A 245 -0.81 -1.94 0.92
N ALA A 246 0.27 -2.36 1.57
CA ALA A 246 0.85 -3.67 1.34
C ALA A 246 -0.02 -4.84 1.80
N ASP A 247 -0.98 -4.63 2.68
CA ASP A 247 -1.83 -5.70 3.20
C ASP A 247 -2.57 -6.41 2.07
N CYS A 248 -3.06 -5.66 1.09
CA CYS A 248 -3.70 -6.16 -0.12
C CYS A 248 -2.71 -6.78 -1.14
N PHE A 249 -1.43 -6.42 -1.07
CA PHE A 249 -0.39 -6.89 -1.99
C PHE A 249 0.12 -8.29 -1.64
N VAL A 250 0.12 -8.64 -0.36
CA VAL A 250 0.69 -9.91 0.15
C VAL A 250 0.04 -11.13 -0.47
N GLN A 251 -1.23 -11.07 -0.84
CA GLN A 251 -1.97 -12.18 -1.45
C GLN A 251 -1.32 -12.73 -2.74
N PHE A 252 -0.50 -11.92 -3.41
CA PHE A 252 0.18 -12.34 -4.65
C PHE A 252 1.53 -13.00 -4.41
N LEU A 253 2.10 -12.88 -3.21
CA LEU A 253 3.48 -13.27 -2.94
C LEU A 253 3.67 -14.72 -2.52
N THR A 254 2.62 -15.38 -2.03
CA THR A 254 2.74 -16.70 -1.40
C THR A 254 3.30 -17.83 -2.30
N PRO A 255 3.10 -17.82 -3.62
CA PRO A 255 3.71 -18.84 -4.48
C PRO A 255 5.23 -18.69 -4.65
N TYR A 256 5.79 -17.51 -4.36
CA TYR A 256 7.15 -17.13 -4.75
C TYR A 256 8.13 -16.98 -3.59
N TYR A 257 7.64 -17.12 -2.36
CA TYR A 257 8.44 -16.98 -1.14
C TYR A 257 8.11 -18.10 -0.16
N ARG A 258 9.14 -18.70 0.40
CA ARG A 258 8.99 -19.68 1.50
C ARG A 258 8.44 -19.02 2.76
N GLU A 259 8.85 -17.80 3.01
CA GLU A 259 8.45 -17.02 4.17
C GLU A 259 8.34 -15.54 3.81
N ILE A 260 7.32 -14.90 4.33
CA ILE A 260 7.10 -13.46 4.18
C ILE A 260 6.91 -12.89 5.58
N VAL A 261 7.87 -12.09 6.02
CA VAL A 261 7.80 -11.39 7.30
C VAL A 261 7.39 -9.96 7.02
N VAL A 262 6.20 -9.61 7.52
CA VAL A 262 5.58 -8.30 7.29
C VAL A 262 5.77 -7.47 8.54
N VAL A 263 6.43 -6.33 8.43
CA VAL A 263 6.66 -5.41 9.55
C VAL A 263 6.09 -4.03 9.25
N ASP A 264 5.32 -3.50 10.19
CA ASP A 264 4.81 -2.14 10.14
C ASP A 264 5.55 -1.28 11.16
N PRO A 265 6.45 -0.38 10.71
CA PRO A 265 7.25 0.44 11.63
C PRO A 265 6.43 1.34 12.56
N ARG A 266 5.18 1.61 12.23
CA ARG A 266 4.28 2.39 13.11
C ARG A 266 3.95 1.67 14.41
N TYR A 267 4.02 0.33 14.39
CA TYR A 267 3.64 -0.54 15.51
C TYR A 267 4.78 -1.39 16.04
N TYR A 268 5.90 -1.45 15.34
CA TYR A 268 7.07 -2.26 15.72
C TYR A 268 8.09 -1.41 16.48
N SER A 269 8.45 -1.86 17.68
CA SER A 269 9.40 -1.16 18.55
C SER A 269 10.83 -1.73 18.54
N GLY A 270 11.07 -2.82 17.80
CA GLY A 270 12.39 -3.41 17.63
C GLY A 270 13.16 -2.83 16.44
N THR A 271 14.16 -3.57 15.95
CA THR A 271 14.97 -3.17 14.82
C THR A 271 14.84 -4.11 13.64
N ILE A 272 15.08 -3.58 12.45
CA ILE A 272 15.12 -4.39 11.22
C ILE A 272 16.27 -5.40 11.26
N GLU A 273 17.41 -5.04 11.84
CA GLU A 273 18.55 -5.95 11.99
C GLU A 273 18.17 -7.22 12.77
N GLU A 274 17.40 -7.09 13.85
CA GLU A 274 16.87 -8.23 14.60
C GLU A 274 16.01 -9.15 13.74
N LEU A 275 15.15 -8.57 12.90
CA LEU A 275 14.30 -9.35 12.01
C LEU A 275 15.07 -10.05 10.91
N LEU A 276 16.06 -9.39 10.31
CA LEU A 276 16.94 -9.99 9.31
C LEU A 276 17.63 -11.25 9.85
N SER A 277 18.13 -11.18 11.06
CA SER A 277 18.84 -12.26 11.73
C SER A 277 17.91 -13.39 12.17
N SER A 278 16.81 -13.04 12.86
CA SER A 278 15.88 -14.01 13.44
C SER A 278 15.14 -14.83 12.39
N TYR A 279 14.79 -14.23 11.25
CA TYR A 279 14.02 -14.87 10.19
C TYR A 279 14.83 -15.28 8.97
N ARG A 280 16.16 -15.09 9.00
CA ARG A 280 17.08 -15.42 7.88
C ARG A 280 16.62 -14.81 6.56
N ILE A 281 16.31 -13.53 6.61
CA ILE A 281 15.78 -12.79 5.45
C ILE A 281 16.80 -12.77 4.31
N SER A 282 16.35 -13.04 3.09
CA SER A 282 17.17 -13.04 1.89
C SER A 282 16.95 -11.82 0.98
N GLU A 283 15.85 -11.08 1.16
CA GLU A 283 15.59 -9.84 0.42
C GLU A 283 14.60 -8.94 1.16
N VAL A 284 14.62 -7.65 0.86
CA VAL A 284 13.79 -6.63 1.50
C VAL A 284 13.01 -5.86 0.44
N LEU A 285 11.73 -5.61 0.74
CA LEU A 285 10.88 -4.72 -0.03
C LEU A 285 10.25 -3.69 0.91
N PHE A 286 10.48 -2.40 0.62
CA PHE A 286 9.71 -1.31 1.20
C PHE A 286 8.49 -1.05 0.33
N LEU A 287 7.29 -1.10 0.90
CA LEU A 287 6.04 -0.82 0.19
C LEU A 287 5.18 0.14 1.01
N TYR A 288 5.04 1.36 0.51
CA TYR A 288 4.31 2.45 1.16
C TYR A 288 3.46 3.20 0.15
N SER A 289 2.34 3.75 0.60
CA SER A 289 1.68 4.83 -0.13
C SER A 289 2.52 6.12 -0.05
N GLY A 290 2.37 6.99 -1.03
CA GLY A 290 3.06 8.27 -1.03
C GLY A 290 2.76 9.09 0.23
N ASN A 291 1.50 9.26 0.58
CA ASN A 291 1.09 10.06 1.74
C ASN A 291 1.73 9.55 3.04
N THR A 292 1.68 8.27 3.30
CA THR A 292 2.30 7.70 4.51
C THR A 292 3.81 7.88 4.50
N PHE A 293 4.46 7.61 3.38
CA PHE A 293 5.92 7.70 3.28
C PHE A 293 6.42 9.13 3.53
N PHE A 294 5.74 10.14 2.99
CA PHE A 294 6.15 11.53 3.11
C PHE A 294 5.92 12.12 4.50
N THR A 295 5.09 11.50 5.32
CA THR A 295 4.78 11.96 6.69
C THR A 295 5.26 11.01 7.77
N ASP A 296 5.87 9.87 7.38
CA ASP A 296 6.33 8.86 8.33
C ASP A 296 7.52 9.35 9.16
N ASN A 297 7.49 9.01 10.44
CA ASN A 297 8.58 9.29 11.39
C ASN A 297 9.12 8.02 12.06
N ASN A 298 8.83 6.84 11.50
CA ASN A 298 9.14 5.56 12.15
C ASN A 298 10.23 4.76 11.42
N ILE A 299 10.37 4.91 10.10
CA ILE A 299 11.30 4.10 9.29
C ILE A 299 12.73 4.25 9.79
N SER A 300 13.19 5.49 10.01
CA SER A 300 14.53 5.77 10.51
C SER A 300 14.81 5.04 11.82
N GLY A 301 13.88 5.11 12.77
CA GLY A 301 14.03 4.47 14.09
C GLY A 301 14.21 2.96 14.02
N VAL A 302 13.41 2.26 13.21
CA VAL A 302 13.52 0.79 13.10
C VAL A 302 14.76 0.35 12.32
N LEU A 303 15.30 1.21 11.44
CA LEU A 303 16.53 0.92 10.69
C LEU A 303 17.80 1.22 11.48
N THR A 304 17.80 2.24 12.33
CA THR A 304 18.97 2.68 13.10
C THR A 304 18.98 2.16 14.54
N GLY A 305 17.83 1.84 15.10
CA GLY A 305 17.67 1.45 16.50
C GLY A 305 17.71 2.63 17.48
N GLU A 306 17.49 3.86 16.98
CA GLU A 306 17.47 5.11 17.77
C GLU A 306 16.04 5.60 18.07
#